data_dc430c1e1e6f176ae815e63f2649f8ec
#
_entry.id   dc430c1e1e6f176ae815e63f2649f8ec
#
_cell.length_a   1.000
_cell.length_b   1.000
_cell.length_c   1.000
_cell.angle_alpha   90.00
_cell.angle_beta   90.00
_cell.angle_gamma   90.00
#
_symmetry.space_group_name_H-M   'P 1'
#
loop_
_entity.id
_entity.type
_entity.pdbx_description
1 polymer ?
#
loop_
_entity_poly.entity_id
_entity_poly.type
_entity_poly.pdbx_seq_one_letter_code
_entity_poly.pdbx_strand_id
1 'polypeptide(L)'
;MVRRVASFTNRWAFLCVAALGCAASASAAPADPALPATLVPEGATPYLRTHAVGTQNYVCVATGSGLAWRFVGPQATLFVTVFGFEQQVTTHFLSPNPEEAGLSRATWQGSFDSSRVWARATQMVDDAAIIGAGNIPWLLLQRVGSSRGPTGGSLLSQASFIQRIHTAGGVAPATGCTQSTDVGALVLVPYSTDYVFFH
;
A
#
# COMPACT_ATOMS: atom_id res chain seq x y z
N MET A 1 -2.61 -36.03 88.94
CA MET A 1 -2.35 -34.76 88.25
C MET A 1 -2.59 -35.00 86.76
N VAL A 2 -3.81 -34.72 86.29
CA VAL A 2 -4.19 -34.95 84.93
C VAL A 2 -4.53 -33.62 84.24
N ARG A 3 -3.71 -33.20 83.29
CA ARG A 3 -3.91 -31.96 82.49
C ARG A 3 -4.89 -32.24 81.35
N ARG A 4 -5.98 -31.54 81.28
CA ARG A 4 -6.94 -31.54 80.18
C ARG A 4 -6.38 -30.69 79.03
N VAL A 5 -6.36 -31.26 77.80
CA VAL A 5 -6.02 -30.57 76.58
C VAL A 5 -7.34 -30.05 75.98
N ALA A 6 -7.43 -28.75 75.78
CA ALA A 6 -8.59 -28.09 75.10
C ALA A 6 -8.44 -28.20 73.58
N SER A 7 -9.46 -28.75 72.93
CA SER A 7 -9.56 -28.83 71.47
C SER A 7 -10.12 -27.50 70.88
N PHE A 8 -9.31 -26.79 70.06
CA PHE A 8 -9.77 -25.65 69.31
C PHE A 8 -10.30 -26.11 67.96
N THR A 9 -11.59 -26.02 67.72
CA THR A 9 -12.20 -26.21 66.42
C THR A 9 -12.11 -24.93 65.60
N ASN A 10 -11.28 -24.93 64.56
CA ASN A 10 -11.11 -23.84 63.64
C ASN A 10 -12.18 -23.90 62.53
N ARG A 11 -13.19 -23.00 62.55
CA ARG A 11 -14.20 -22.87 61.50
C ARG A 11 -13.66 -21.94 60.40
N TRP A 12 -13.26 -22.53 59.29
CA TRP A 12 -12.91 -21.78 58.09
C TRP A 12 -14.21 -21.35 57.39
N ALA A 13 -14.45 -20.04 57.35
CA ALA A 13 -15.50 -19.45 56.52
C ALA A 13 -14.97 -19.29 55.10
N PHE A 14 -15.53 -20.02 54.14
CA PHE A 14 -15.23 -19.80 52.72
C PHE A 14 -15.98 -18.55 52.25
N LEU A 15 -15.23 -17.46 51.97
CA LEU A 15 -15.73 -16.34 51.18
C LEU A 15 -15.73 -16.72 49.69
N CYS A 16 -16.93 -16.93 49.09
CA CYS A 16 -17.06 -16.98 47.67
C CYS A 16 -16.96 -15.55 47.10
N VAL A 17 -15.83 -15.23 46.47
CA VAL A 17 -15.67 -14.02 45.64
C VAL A 17 -16.26 -14.31 44.27
N ALA A 18 -17.44 -13.75 44.01
CA ALA A 18 -18.03 -13.75 42.68
C ALA A 18 -17.24 -12.81 41.75
N ALA A 19 -16.39 -13.34 40.86
CA ALA A 19 -15.74 -12.57 39.83
C ALA A 19 -16.77 -12.22 38.74
N LEU A 20 -17.22 -10.96 38.67
CA LEU A 20 -17.91 -10.42 37.52
C LEU A 20 -16.93 -10.34 36.34
N GLY A 21 -17.02 -11.29 35.42
CA GLY A 21 -16.31 -11.24 34.14
C GLY A 21 -16.93 -10.15 33.26
N CYS A 22 -16.26 -9.00 33.12
CA CYS A 22 -16.54 -8.05 32.03
C CYS A 22 -16.15 -8.71 30.71
N ALA A 23 -17.12 -9.23 29.98
CA ALA A 23 -16.94 -9.61 28.57
C ALA A 23 -16.70 -8.32 27.76
N ALA A 24 -15.45 -7.99 27.47
CA ALA A 24 -15.13 -6.96 26.49
C ALA A 24 -15.56 -7.46 25.11
N SER A 25 -16.60 -6.85 24.55
CA SER A 25 -17.00 -7.06 23.16
C SER A 25 -15.85 -6.56 22.28
N ALA A 26 -15.05 -7.46 21.73
CA ALA A 26 -14.10 -7.13 20.70
C ALA A 26 -14.89 -6.63 19.48
N SER A 27 -14.84 -5.32 19.21
CA SER A 27 -15.34 -4.75 17.96
C SER A 27 -14.51 -5.38 16.84
N ALA A 28 -15.13 -6.17 15.97
CA ALA A 28 -14.48 -6.69 14.78
C ALA A 28 -14.02 -5.48 13.94
N ALA A 29 -12.72 -5.44 13.59
CA ALA A 29 -12.23 -4.49 12.61
C ALA A 29 -13.05 -4.63 11.33
N PRO A 30 -13.34 -3.53 10.58
CA PRO A 30 -14.05 -3.63 9.33
C PRO A 30 -13.33 -4.67 8.45
N ALA A 31 -14.10 -5.60 7.88
CA ALA A 31 -13.54 -6.58 6.96
C ALA A 31 -12.91 -5.81 5.81
N ASP A 32 -11.64 -6.13 5.52
CA ASP A 32 -10.94 -5.61 4.34
C ASP A 32 -11.80 -5.93 3.09
N PRO A 33 -12.09 -4.94 2.22
CA PRO A 33 -12.93 -5.20 1.06
C PRO A 33 -12.31 -6.33 0.24
N ALA A 34 -13.11 -7.32 -0.09
CA ALA A 34 -12.63 -8.51 -0.81
C ALA A 34 -11.92 -8.08 -2.09
N LEU A 35 -10.67 -8.50 -2.26
CA LEU A 35 -9.86 -8.18 -3.43
C LEU A 35 -10.54 -8.74 -4.70
N PRO A 36 -10.84 -7.90 -5.72
CA PRO A 36 -11.42 -8.37 -6.97
C PRO A 36 -10.53 -9.42 -7.65
N ALA A 37 -11.11 -10.52 -8.10
CA ALA A 37 -10.37 -11.64 -8.72
C ALA A 37 -9.54 -11.20 -9.95
N THR A 38 -9.99 -10.16 -10.67
CA THR A 38 -9.27 -9.59 -11.80
C THR A 38 -7.92 -8.98 -11.44
N LEU A 39 -7.71 -8.62 -10.18
CA LEU A 39 -6.45 -8.07 -9.69
C LEU A 39 -5.50 -9.14 -9.12
N VAL A 40 -5.93 -10.40 -9.05
CA VAL A 40 -5.10 -11.52 -8.57
C VAL A 40 -4.36 -12.12 -9.76
N PRO A 41 -3.00 -12.05 -9.84
CA PRO A 41 -2.27 -12.65 -10.94
C PRO A 41 -2.30 -14.16 -10.82
N GLU A 42 -2.77 -14.83 -11.88
CA GLU A 42 -2.89 -16.28 -11.95
C GLU A 42 -1.51 -16.95 -11.97
N GLY A 43 -1.34 -17.99 -11.16
CA GLY A 43 -0.11 -18.79 -11.11
C GLY A 43 1.12 -18.09 -10.52
N ALA A 44 0.98 -16.85 -10.01
CA ALA A 44 2.09 -16.09 -9.43
C ALA A 44 2.04 -16.10 -7.90
N THR A 45 3.21 -16.07 -7.27
CA THR A 45 3.37 -16.11 -5.81
C THR A 45 3.85 -14.75 -5.28
N PRO A 46 3.18 -14.17 -4.25
CA PRO A 46 3.63 -12.92 -3.66
C PRO A 46 4.92 -13.15 -2.85
N TYR A 47 5.92 -12.29 -3.03
CA TYR A 47 7.18 -12.37 -2.29
C TYR A 47 7.54 -11.08 -1.52
N LEU A 48 6.96 -9.93 -1.90
CA LEU A 48 7.20 -8.67 -1.22
C LEU A 48 5.89 -7.87 -1.14
N ARG A 49 5.49 -7.48 0.05
CA ARG A 49 4.38 -6.56 0.30
C ARG A 49 4.92 -5.31 0.98
N THR A 50 4.53 -4.14 0.48
CA THR A 50 4.99 -2.84 0.99
C THR A 50 3.83 -1.88 1.14
N HIS A 51 3.95 -0.94 2.08
CA HIS A 51 3.11 0.24 2.17
C HIS A 51 3.82 1.43 1.52
N ALA A 52 3.14 2.17 0.66
CA ALA A 52 3.67 3.33 -0.05
C ALA A 52 3.02 4.62 0.41
N VAL A 53 3.86 5.65 0.56
CA VAL A 53 3.44 7.04 0.81
C VAL A 53 4.13 7.95 -0.19
N GLY A 54 3.38 8.88 -0.77
CA GLY A 54 3.94 9.81 -1.75
C GLY A 54 2.90 10.70 -2.40
N THR A 55 3.14 11.09 -3.64
CA THR A 55 2.27 11.97 -4.42
C THR A 55 2.01 11.44 -5.82
N GLN A 56 0.80 11.69 -6.31
CA GLN A 56 0.47 11.66 -7.74
C GLN A 56 0.63 13.08 -8.26
N ASN A 57 1.49 13.27 -9.26
CA ASN A 57 1.87 14.60 -9.74
C ASN A 57 1.11 14.92 -11.03
N TYR A 58 0.60 16.13 -11.10
CA TYR A 58 -0.16 16.60 -12.26
C TYR A 58 0.33 17.99 -12.69
N VAL A 59 0.22 18.27 -14.00
CA VAL A 59 0.47 19.58 -14.59
C VAL A 59 -0.80 20.06 -15.28
N CYS A 60 -1.15 21.33 -15.09
CA CYS A 60 -2.25 21.96 -15.83
C CYS A 60 -1.81 22.20 -17.27
N VAL A 61 -2.59 21.70 -18.22
CA VAL A 61 -2.32 21.83 -19.66
C VAL A 61 -3.53 22.29 -20.43
N ALA A 62 -3.29 23.00 -21.54
CA ALA A 62 -4.31 23.26 -22.53
C ALA A 62 -4.58 21.96 -23.32
N THR A 63 -5.87 21.67 -23.57
CA THR A 63 -6.36 20.56 -24.37
C THR A 63 -7.27 21.07 -25.46
N GLY A 64 -7.67 20.21 -26.41
CA GLY A 64 -8.64 20.60 -27.45
C GLY A 64 -10.04 20.98 -26.90
N SER A 65 -10.37 20.58 -25.68
CA SER A 65 -11.67 20.86 -25.01
C SER A 65 -11.57 21.84 -23.84
N GLY A 66 -10.43 22.47 -23.62
CA GLY A 66 -10.22 23.43 -22.52
C GLY A 66 -8.94 23.14 -21.73
N LEU A 67 -8.98 23.34 -20.42
CA LEU A 67 -7.86 23.10 -19.52
C LEU A 67 -8.11 21.85 -18.70
N ALA A 68 -7.05 21.07 -18.46
CA ALA A 68 -7.14 19.86 -17.64
C ALA A 68 -5.85 19.56 -16.91
N TRP A 69 -5.95 18.94 -15.75
CA TRP A 69 -4.83 18.31 -15.08
C TRP A 69 -4.38 17.06 -15.83
N ARG A 70 -3.15 17.07 -16.30
CA ARG A 70 -2.49 15.89 -16.91
C ARG A 70 -1.55 15.25 -15.92
N PHE A 71 -1.74 13.95 -15.71
CA PHE A 71 -0.83 13.14 -14.89
C PHE A 71 0.58 13.11 -15.49
N VAL A 72 1.60 13.35 -14.66
CA VAL A 72 3.02 13.36 -15.06
C VAL A 72 3.85 12.32 -14.34
N GLY A 73 3.31 11.67 -13.32
CA GLY A 73 3.95 10.53 -12.67
C GLY A 73 3.75 10.47 -11.16
N PRO A 74 3.91 9.30 -10.57
CA PRO A 74 3.99 9.13 -9.12
C PRO A 74 5.37 9.51 -8.63
N GLN A 75 5.44 9.84 -7.34
CA GLN A 75 6.68 9.95 -6.58
C GLN A 75 6.41 9.41 -5.18
N ALA A 76 6.84 8.20 -4.90
CA ALA A 76 6.55 7.54 -3.63
C ALA A 76 7.73 6.74 -3.08
N THR A 77 7.73 6.63 -1.75
CA THR A 77 8.62 5.76 -0.98
C THR A 77 7.80 4.59 -0.44
N LEU A 78 8.35 3.38 -0.52
CA LEU A 78 7.71 2.14 -0.11
C LEU A 78 8.48 1.54 1.07
N PHE A 79 7.72 1.10 2.07
CA PHE A 79 8.21 0.60 3.34
C PHE A 79 7.71 -0.82 3.61
N VAL A 80 8.49 -1.56 4.36
CA VAL A 80 8.08 -2.77 5.08
C VAL A 80 8.17 -2.51 6.57
N THR A 81 7.29 -3.12 7.37
CA THR A 81 7.38 -3.07 8.83
C THR A 81 8.14 -4.30 9.33
N VAL A 82 9.27 -4.08 9.99
CA VAL A 82 10.12 -5.13 10.56
C VAL A 82 10.27 -4.84 12.06
N PHE A 83 9.82 -5.75 12.91
CA PHE A 83 9.83 -5.58 14.38
C PHE A 83 9.23 -4.26 14.87
N GLY A 84 8.18 -3.76 14.19
CA GLY A 84 7.50 -2.51 14.54
C GLY A 84 8.17 -1.24 14.00
N PHE A 85 9.26 -1.35 13.25
CA PHE A 85 9.95 -0.22 12.59
C PHE A 85 9.68 -0.24 11.08
N GLU A 86 9.41 0.93 10.51
CA GLU A 86 9.31 1.10 9.07
C GLU A 86 10.70 1.17 8.44
N GLN A 87 10.95 0.25 7.51
CA GLN A 87 12.18 0.22 6.73
C GLN A 87 11.86 0.53 5.28
N GLN A 88 12.45 1.59 4.73
CA GLN A 88 12.36 1.89 3.31
C GLN A 88 13.04 0.76 2.51
N VAL A 89 12.33 0.23 1.51
CA VAL A 89 12.84 -0.86 0.67
C VAL A 89 12.87 -0.52 -0.81
N THR A 90 12.03 0.41 -1.27
CA THR A 90 11.99 0.79 -2.69
C THR A 90 11.38 2.17 -2.89
N THR A 91 11.60 2.75 -4.07
CA THR A 91 10.97 4.00 -4.54
C THR A 91 10.16 3.72 -5.80
N HIS A 92 9.13 4.55 -6.05
CA HIS A 92 8.25 4.43 -7.21
C HIS A 92 8.13 5.76 -7.96
N PHE A 93 8.34 5.72 -9.26
CA PHE A 93 8.34 6.87 -10.16
C PHE A 93 8.11 6.44 -11.61
N LEU A 94 8.07 7.37 -12.57
CA LEU A 94 8.14 7.04 -14.00
C LEU A 94 9.60 7.14 -14.47
N SER A 95 10.03 6.17 -15.28
CA SER A 95 11.33 6.27 -15.98
C SER A 95 11.30 5.58 -17.34
N PRO A 96 12.23 5.96 -18.24
CA PRO A 96 12.41 5.27 -19.52
C PRO A 96 12.72 3.79 -19.34
N ASN A 97 11.97 2.91 -20.03
CA ASN A 97 12.23 1.48 -20.06
C ASN A 97 13.17 1.13 -21.22
N PRO A 98 14.38 0.64 -20.97
CA PRO A 98 15.32 0.30 -22.04
C PRO A 98 14.84 -0.85 -22.92
N GLU A 99 14.01 -1.77 -22.40
CA GLU A 99 13.43 -2.88 -23.17
C GLU A 99 12.29 -2.45 -24.12
N GLU A 100 11.79 -1.20 -23.98
CA GLU A 100 10.76 -0.60 -24.84
C GLU A 100 11.25 0.70 -25.49
N ALA A 101 12.51 0.74 -25.93
CA ALA A 101 13.12 1.89 -26.60
C ALA A 101 12.98 3.23 -25.84
N GLY A 102 13.01 3.17 -24.52
CA GLY A 102 12.94 4.36 -23.67
C GLY A 102 11.51 4.85 -23.38
N LEU A 103 10.48 4.08 -23.72
CA LEU A 103 9.10 4.43 -23.34
C LEU A 103 8.98 4.56 -21.82
N SER A 104 8.43 5.68 -21.36
CA SER A 104 8.24 5.93 -19.94
C SER A 104 7.22 4.97 -19.31
N ARG A 105 7.61 4.27 -18.25
CA ARG A 105 6.79 3.29 -17.55
C ARG A 105 6.79 3.51 -16.04
N ALA A 106 5.75 3.00 -15.37
CA ALA A 106 5.75 2.85 -13.93
C ALA A 106 6.95 1.99 -13.53
N THR A 107 7.78 2.54 -12.63
CA THR A 107 9.08 1.98 -12.26
C THR A 107 9.19 1.87 -10.76
N TRP A 108 9.72 0.75 -10.29
CA TRP A 108 10.14 0.57 -8.90
C TRP A 108 11.63 0.28 -8.88
N GLN A 109 12.34 0.90 -7.94
CA GLN A 109 13.78 0.72 -7.75
C GLN A 109 14.08 0.33 -6.32
N GLY A 110 14.79 -0.78 -6.11
CA GLY A 110 15.24 -1.24 -4.80
C GLY A 110 16.21 -0.26 -4.16
N SER A 111 15.94 0.11 -2.89
CA SER A 111 16.76 1.07 -2.15
C SER A 111 18.10 0.48 -1.73
N PHE A 112 18.19 -0.85 -1.56
CA PHE A 112 19.42 -1.53 -1.11
C PHE A 112 20.28 -2.03 -2.24
N ASP A 113 19.65 -2.52 -3.32
CA ASP A 113 20.35 -3.23 -4.39
C ASP A 113 20.26 -2.57 -5.75
N SER A 114 19.49 -1.47 -5.87
CA SER A 114 19.24 -0.71 -7.10
C SER A 114 18.64 -1.54 -8.26
N SER A 115 18.17 -2.77 -8.00
CA SER A 115 17.42 -3.54 -9.00
C SER A 115 16.13 -2.81 -9.36
N ARG A 116 15.67 -2.96 -10.61
CA ARG A 116 14.49 -2.25 -11.13
C ARG A 116 13.52 -3.20 -11.80
N VAL A 117 12.25 -2.79 -11.76
CA VAL A 117 11.18 -3.37 -12.59
C VAL A 117 10.38 -2.23 -13.21
N TRP A 118 10.09 -2.37 -14.50
CA TRP A 118 9.16 -1.52 -15.26
C TRP A 118 7.90 -2.31 -15.54
N ALA A 119 6.73 -1.69 -15.33
CA ALA A 119 5.47 -2.37 -15.53
C ALA A 119 4.41 -1.47 -16.18
N ARG A 120 3.43 -2.13 -16.81
CA ARG A 120 2.23 -1.51 -17.37
C ARG A 120 0.98 -2.09 -16.72
N ALA A 121 -0.05 -1.29 -16.52
CA ALA A 121 -1.34 -1.77 -16.04
C ALA A 121 -1.98 -2.68 -17.09
N THR A 122 -2.49 -3.82 -16.64
CA THR A 122 -3.25 -4.80 -17.44
C THR A 122 -4.68 -4.94 -16.96
N GLN A 123 -4.93 -4.69 -15.67
CA GLN A 123 -6.26 -4.66 -15.08
C GLN A 123 -6.39 -3.42 -14.17
N MET A 124 -7.60 -2.89 -14.09
CA MET A 124 -7.94 -1.71 -13.30
C MET A 124 -9.32 -1.89 -12.67
N VAL A 125 -9.44 -1.47 -11.42
CA VAL A 125 -10.70 -1.35 -10.69
C VAL A 125 -10.79 0.08 -10.19
N ASP A 126 -11.79 0.81 -10.67
CA ASP A 126 -12.06 2.23 -10.34
C ASP A 126 -13.48 2.44 -9.76
N ASP A 127 -14.19 1.35 -9.46
CA ASP A 127 -15.50 1.42 -8.81
C ASP A 127 -15.37 2.00 -7.41
N ALA A 128 -15.95 3.18 -7.20
CA ALA A 128 -15.92 3.87 -5.91
C ALA A 128 -16.54 3.07 -4.75
N ALA A 129 -17.41 2.10 -5.03
CA ALA A 129 -17.95 1.21 -4.01
C ALA A 129 -16.89 0.22 -3.48
N ILE A 130 -15.86 -0.06 -4.27
CA ILE A 130 -14.76 -0.96 -3.91
C ILE A 130 -13.56 -0.16 -3.37
N ILE A 131 -13.11 0.84 -4.13
CA ILE A 131 -11.87 1.56 -3.80
C ILE A 131 -12.08 2.77 -2.89
N GLY A 132 -13.33 3.21 -2.68
CA GLY A 132 -13.67 4.46 -2.00
C GLY A 132 -13.60 5.68 -2.92
N ALA A 133 -14.52 6.62 -2.71
CA ALA A 133 -14.55 7.88 -3.49
C ALA A 133 -13.28 8.72 -3.23
N GLY A 134 -12.75 9.38 -4.27
CA GLY A 134 -11.56 10.24 -4.18
C GLY A 134 -10.23 9.50 -4.17
N ASN A 135 -10.24 8.19 -4.35
CA ASN A 135 -9.04 7.36 -4.43
C ASN A 135 -8.69 7.01 -5.87
N ILE A 136 -7.38 6.90 -6.15
CA ILE A 136 -6.91 6.42 -7.45
C ILE A 136 -7.21 4.92 -7.63
N PRO A 137 -7.40 4.41 -8.86
CA PRO A 137 -7.76 3.03 -9.12
C PRO A 137 -6.81 1.99 -8.51
N TRP A 138 -7.34 0.83 -8.14
CA TRP A 138 -6.54 -0.37 -7.89
C TRP A 138 -6.08 -0.96 -9.22
N LEU A 139 -4.87 -1.50 -9.27
CA LEU A 139 -4.27 -1.99 -10.52
C LEU A 139 -3.61 -3.35 -10.33
N LEU A 140 -3.68 -4.17 -11.39
CA LEU A 140 -2.69 -5.21 -11.64
C LEU A 140 -1.80 -4.74 -12.79
N LEU A 141 -0.48 -4.72 -12.54
CA LEU A 141 0.52 -4.33 -13.52
C LEU A 141 1.39 -5.54 -13.87
N GLN A 142 1.67 -5.72 -15.15
CA GLN A 142 2.56 -6.74 -15.65
C GLN A 142 3.92 -6.13 -15.97
N ARG A 143 4.99 -6.84 -15.60
CA ARG A 143 6.36 -6.47 -15.97
C ARG A 143 6.51 -6.34 -17.49
N VAL A 144 7.17 -5.28 -17.93
CA VAL A 144 7.55 -5.02 -19.32
C VAL A 144 9.05 -4.77 -19.47
N GLY A 145 9.79 -4.80 -18.38
CA GLY A 145 11.24 -4.70 -18.35
C GLY A 145 11.78 -4.85 -16.93
N SER A 146 13.03 -5.25 -16.81
CA SER A 146 13.71 -5.36 -15.52
C SER A 146 15.21 -5.19 -15.64
N SER A 147 15.87 -4.76 -14.58
CA SER A 147 17.34 -4.76 -14.50
C SER A 147 17.81 -5.19 -13.12
N ARG A 148 18.90 -5.95 -13.09
CA ARG A 148 19.62 -6.21 -11.85
C ARG A 148 20.33 -4.95 -11.37
N GLY A 149 20.57 -4.84 -10.09
CA GLY A 149 21.44 -3.81 -9.54
C GLY A 149 22.92 -4.00 -9.96
N PRO A 150 23.75 -2.97 -9.86
CA PRO A 150 25.13 -3.00 -10.34
C PRO A 150 26.01 -4.04 -9.62
N THR A 151 25.62 -4.46 -8.40
CA THR A 151 26.29 -5.52 -7.62
C THR A 151 25.61 -6.89 -7.74
N GLY A 152 24.70 -7.06 -8.69
CA GLY A 152 23.98 -8.31 -8.94
C GLY A 152 22.71 -8.49 -8.13
N GLY A 153 22.29 -7.51 -7.33
CA GLY A 153 21.03 -7.55 -6.59
C GLY A 153 19.82 -7.72 -7.50
N SER A 154 18.80 -8.43 -7.04
CA SER A 154 17.68 -8.88 -7.87
C SER A 154 16.30 -8.75 -7.21
N LEU A 155 16.20 -8.01 -6.09
CA LEU A 155 14.95 -7.91 -5.32
C LEU A 155 13.74 -7.60 -6.19
N LEU A 156 13.83 -6.60 -7.08
CA LEU A 156 12.72 -6.20 -7.94
C LEU A 156 12.79 -6.79 -9.35
N SER A 157 13.98 -7.16 -9.84
CA SER A 157 14.11 -7.71 -11.20
C SER A 157 13.46 -9.08 -11.37
N GLN A 158 13.11 -9.78 -10.29
CA GLN A 158 12.38 -11.05 -10.33
C GLN A 158 10.85 -10.88 -10.41
N ALA A 159 10.32 -9.66 -10.18
CA ALA A 159 8.88 -9.43 -10.22
C ALA A 159 8.31 -9.72 -11.62
N SER A 160 7.22 -10.50 -11.69
CA SER A 160 6.42 -10.72 -12.88
C SER A 160 5.19 -9.84 -12.92
N PHE A 161 4.57 -9.62 -11.76
CA PHE A 161 3.43 -8.72 -11.57
C PHE A 161 3.62 -7.83 -10.35
N ILE A 162 3.00 -6.65 -10.42
CA ILE A 162 2.87 -5.73 -9.30
C ILE A 162 1.39 -5.38 -9.14
N GLN A 163 0.87 -5.50 -7.94
CA GLN A 163 -0.49 -5.13 -7.58
C GLN A 163 -0.47 -3.83 -6.78
N ARG A 164 -1.32 -2.86 -7.12
CA ARG A 164 -1.60 -1.65 -6.34
C ARG A 164 -3.01 -1.74 -5.79
N ILE A 165 -3.16 -1.75 -4.47
CA ILE A 165 -4.43 -1.92 -3.76
C ILE A 165 -4.49 -0.99 -2.54
N HIS A 166 -5.65 -0.87 -1.90
CA HIS A 166 -5.88 -0.06 -0.69
C HIS A 166 -5.42 1.39 -0.86
N THR A 167 -5.75 1.97 -2.02
CA THR A 167 -5.38 3.36 -2.33
C THR A 167 -6.16 4.35 -1.48
N ALA A 168 -5.49 5.39 -1.02
CA ALA A 168 -6.10 6.54 -0.36
C ALA A 168 -5.59 7.82 -1.02
N GLY A 169 -6.50 8.66 -1.54
CA GLY A 169 -6.16 9.92 -2.21
C GLY A 169 -5.57 9.75 -3.62
N GLY A 170 -4.80 10.74 -4.06
CA GLY A 170 -4.05 10.74 -5.31
C GLY A 170 -4.82 11.22 -6.54
N VAL A 171 -6.13 11.46 -6.47
CA VAL A 171 -6.94 11.95 -7.60
C VAL A 171 -6.64 13.42 -7.86
N ALA A 172 -6.54 13.79 -9.14
CA ALA A 172 -6.36 15.18 -9.54
C ALA A 172 -7.44 16.12 -8.93
N PRO A 173 -7.08 17.31 -8.46
CA PRO A 173 -8.07 18.22 -7.88
C PRO A 173 -9.10 18.67 -8.91
N ALA A 174 -10.33 18.94 -8.47
CA ALA A 174 -11.40 19.46 -9.33
C ALA A 174 -11.20 20.93 -9.71
N THR A 175 -10.28 21.64 -9.03
CA THR A 175 -10.04 23.08 -9.19
C THR A 175 -8.57 23.37 -9.49
N GLY A 176 -8.21 24.64 -9.75
CA GLY A 176 -6.82 25.08 -9.92
C GLY A 176 -6.24 24.86 -11.32
N CYS A 177 -7.04 24.40 -12.29
CA CYS A 177 -6.67 24.33 -13.71
C CYS A 177 -7.87 24.81 -14.54
N THR A 178 -8.26 26.08 -14.36
CA THR A 178 -9.50 26.65 -14.93
C THR A 178 -9.27 27.90 -15.74
N GLN A 179 -8.10 28.53 -15.59
CA GLN A 179 -7.74 29.77 -16.29
C GLN A 179 -6.46 29.60 -17.09
N SER A 180 -6.30 30.36 -18.16
CA SER A 180 -5.08 30.29 -19.00
C SER A 180 -3.78 30.56 -18.22
N THR A 181 -3.88 31.33 -17.14
CA THR A 181 -2.77 31.62 -16.21
C THR A 181 -2.36 30.39 -15.40
N ASP A 182 -3.19 29.36 -15.32
CA ASP A 182 -2.89 28.13 -14.59
C ASP A 182 -2.03 27.15 -15.43
N VAL A 183 -1.91 27.38 -16.74
CA VAL A 183 -1.13 26.49 -17.62
C VAL A 183 0.33 26.42 -17.17
N GLY A 184 0.83 25.20 -16.94
CA GLY A 184 2.15 24.94 -16.39
C GLY A 184 2.19 24.82 -14.86
N ALA A 185 1.10 25.16 -14.16
CA ALA A 185 1.01 24.91 -12.72
C ALA A 185 1.13 23.41 -12.41
N LEU A 186 1.90 23.11 -11.37
CA LEU A 186 2.10 21.75 -10.86
C LEU A 186 1.31 21.56 -9.56
N VAL A 187 0.73 20.39 -9.40
CA VAL A 187 0.15 19.94 -8.14
C VAL A 187 0.64 18.54 -7.79
N LEU A 188 1.04 18.37 -6.53
CA LEU A 188 1.48 17.11 -5.95
C LEU A 188 0.37 16.66 -5.00
N VAL A 189 -0.42 15.68 -5.43
CA VAL A 189 -1.57 15.19 -4.65
C VAL A 189 -1.14 14.03 -3.78
N PRO A 190 -1.21 14.15 -2.45
CA PRO A 190 -0.84 13.07 -1.54
C PRO A 190 -1.64 11.78 -1.80
N TYR A 191 -0.98 10.65 -1.71
CA TYR A 191 -1.62 9.34 -1.72
C TYR A 191 -0.84 8.32 -0.88
N SER A 192 -1.55 7.29 -0.46
CA SER A 192 -0.95 6.07 0.08
C SER A 192 -1.58 4.84 -0.58
N THR A 193 -0.88 3.71 -0.55
CA THR A 193 -1.34 2.45 -1.14
C THR A 193 -0.46 1.29 -0.70
N ASP A 194 -0.97 0.07 -0.85
CA ASP A 194 -0.15 -1.13 -0.74
C ASP A 194 0.29 -1.59 -2.14
N TYR A 195 1.57 -1.96 -2.25
CA TYR A 195 2.10 -2.69 -3.40
C TYR A 195 2.49 -4.10 -3.01
N VAL A 196 2.01 -5.06 -3.80
CA VAL A 196 2.38 -6.48 -3.66
C VAL A 196 3.11 -6.89 -4.93
N PHE A 197 4.32 -7.44 -4.79
CA PHE A 197 5.16 -7.93 -5.88
C PHE A 197 5.07 -9.44 -5.94
N PHE A 198 4.92 -9.99 -7.14
CA PHE A 198 4.76 -11.42 -7.42
C PHE A 198 5.83 -11.89 -8.42
N HIS A 199 6.30 -13.12 -8.25
CA HIS A 199 7.15 -13.83 -9.21
C HIS A 199 6.48 -15.08 -9.76
#